data_32de19860402d3f9e416212806687e58
#
_entry.id   32de19860402d3f9e416212806687e58
#
_cell.length_a   1.000
_cell.length_b   1.000
_cell.length_c   1.000
_cell.angle_alpha   90.00
_cell.angle_beta   90.00
_cell.angle_gamma   90.00
#
_symmetry.space_group_name_H-M   'P 1'
#
loop_
_entity.id
_entity.type
_entity.pdbx_description
1 polymer ?
#
loop_
_entity_poly.entity_id
_entity_poly.type
_entity_poly.pdbx_seq_one_letter_code
_entity_poly.pdbx_strand_id
1 'polypeptide(L)'
;MRWHTWLLIKDINPMTASKPSPRSRKDAAATAKASTDQAAAGPAQSPATTPAPPARKPSLKKANKRPEGQWAVDGHEPLNANEVVKAADDGLHVRPRIIDIYSKTGFDSIPEDDLQTRFRWWGLYTQRKPGLDGTANATMSDTERSDKYFLQRIRIDGMPLSIQRLRVLASISTDFGRDTADITDRQNLQVHWIDVADLPEIWRRLESVGLDTVHTAGDAPRAFTASPVAGVSANEIVDPTPVIAEIREKWIGTEEVSNLPRKFKTCFTGDPSLDVAHELNDISFVGVRHPELGPGFDIWAGGGLSANPHLAERLGAFVTADEAAEVWHAMILVFRDYGFRRLRNKARMKFLVEAWGVEKLRDVLEREYLGHKLADGPAPEAPTEPGDHIGVHDQKNGRKYVGFAPTVGRLSGTILAKVADAAEKAGSDDVRFTPYQKLLVLDVEPDRVDQLVADMEELGLTAHPKPFRRNTMACTGIEFCKQAFTETKAPAARMVDDLDTRLADVTLPGPITLNMNGCPHSCARIQVADIGLKGQLTRTPEGETQQTYQVHLGGGLVSSNRDDPGLGRTVRGLKVTPDDLTDYVERLTRRFLEQRADDEGFAQWAHRAEEDSLR
;
A
#
# COMPACT_ATOMS: atom_id res chain seq x y z
N MET A 1 35.76 -1.10 17.22
CA MET A 1 37.16 -0.96 16.78
C MET A 1 37.25 -1.24 15.29
N ARG A 2 37.82 -0.29 14.53
CA ARG A 2 38.10 -0.29 13.08
C ARG A 2 36.92 0.02 12.14
N TRP A 3 36.69 1.32 12.01
CA TRP A 3 36.26 2.01 10.80
C TRP A 3 37.51 2.57 10.12
N HIS A 4 37.83 2.17 8.91
CA HIS A 4 38.72 2.77 7.93
C HIS A 4 38.32 2.21 6.57
N THR A 5 38.19 2.83 5.44
CA THR A 5 38.62 4.17 4.98
C THR A 5 38.07 4.27 3.55
N TRP A 6 37.35 5.29 3.21
CA TRP A 6 37.30 5.78 1.82
C TRP A 6 37.35 7.30 1.87
N LEU A 7 38.54 7.81 1.68
CA LEU A 7 38.82 9.20 1.41
C LEU A 7 39.77 9.26 0.23
N LEU A 8 39.58 10.30 -0.60
CA LEU A 8 40.43 10.87 -1.64
C LEU A 8 40.10 10.48 -3.08
N ILE A 9 39.29 11.34 -3.70
CA ILE A 9 39.71 11.97 -4.97
C ILE A 9 39.37 13.46 -4.87
N LYS A 10 40.40 14.28 -4.99
CA LYS A 10 40.38 15.74 -5.03
C LYS A 10 40.21 16.26 -6.46
N ASP A 11 39.55 17.42 -6.55
CA ASP A 11 39.72 18.49 -7.54
C ASP A 11 39.30 18.22 -8.99
N ILE A 12 38.09 18.67 -9.35
CA ILE A 12 37.87 19.26 -10.68
C ILE A 12 37.02 20.54 -10.51
N ASN A 13 37.53 21.63 -11.02
CA ASN A 13 37.05 23.00 -11.01
C ASN A 13 35.76 23.20 -11.80
N PRO A 14 34.88 24.16 -11.47
CA PRO A 14 33.61 24.35 -12.16
C PRO A 14 33.79 25.16 -13.45
N MET A 15 33.41 24.57 -14.57
CA MET A 15 33.15 25.32 -15.80
C MET A 15 31.67 25.70 -15.90
N THR A 16 31.49 27.00 -16.05
CA THR A 16 30.24 27.69 -16.35
C THR A 16 29.57 27.16 -17.62
N ALA A 17 28.34 26.71 -17.54
CA ALA A 17 27.49 26.44 -18.70
C ALA A 17 26.21 27.27 -18.63
N SER A 18 26.04 28.06 -19.67
CA SER A 18 24.94 28.95 -19.96
C SER A 18 23.59 28.22 -20.17
N LYS A 19 22.52 28.86 -19.71
CA LYS A 19 21.11 28.45 -19.93
C LYS A 19 20.73 28.52 -21.41
N PRO A 20 19.97 27.57 -21.95
CA PRO A 20 19.20 27.79 -23.17
C PRO A 20 17.77 28.29 -22.84
N SER A 21 17.35 29.30 -23.58
CA SER A 21 16.02 29.92 -23.54
C SER A 21 14.93 29.05 -24.20
N PRO A 22 13.65 29.25 -23.86
CA PRO A 22 12.54 28.45 -24.41
C PRO A 22 12.16 28.90 -25.83
N ARG A 23 12.05 27.94 -26.73
CA ARG A 23 11.49 28.17 -28.09
C ARG A 23 9.96 28.01 -28.05
N SER A 24 9.29 29.09 -28.42
CA SER A 24 7.87 29.15 -28.75
C SER A 24 7.56 28.36 -30.01
N ARG A 25 6.50 27.55 -29.99
CA ARG A 25 5.86 27.07 -31.21
C ARG A 25 4.64 27.93 -31.51
N LYS A 26 4.69 28.61 -32.67
CA LYS A 26 3.57 29.27 -33.32
C LYS A 26 2.97 28.34 -34.38
N ASP A 27 1.67 28.44 -34.45
CA ASP A 27 0.66 27.97 -35.36
C ASP A 27 1.03 27.77 -36.84
N ALA A 28 0.42 26.73 -37.43
CA ALA A 28 0.04 26.75 -38.84
C ALA A 28 -1.32 26.06 -39.01
N ALA A 29 -2.33 26.86 -39.24
CA ALA A 29 -3.63 26.45 -39.78
C ALA A 29 -3.63 26.72 -41.29
N ALA A 30 -4.23 25.82 -42.05
CA ALA A 30 -4.88 26.10 -43.39
C ALA A 30 -5.42 24.76 -43.89
N THR A 31 -6.56 24.60 -44.21
CA THR A 31 -7.67 25.06 -45.05
C THR A 31 -8.32 23.89 -45.77
N ALA A 32 -9.61 23.83 -45.62
CA ALA A 32 -10.56 22.93 -46.25
C ALA A 32 -10.69 23.20 -47.76
N LYS A 33 -11.12 22.18 -48.54
CA LYS A 33 -12.06 22.38 -49.64
C LYS A 33 -12.89 21.11 -49.94
N ALA A 34 -14.18 21.34 -50.05
CA ALA A 34 -15.24 20.41 -50.41
C ALA A 34 -15.38 20.27 -51.94
N SER A 35 -15.94 19.18 -52.40
CA SER A 35 -16.81 19.08 -53.60
C SER A 35 -17.54 17.74 -53.60
N THR A 36 -18.83 17.74 -53.40
CA THR A 36 -20.01 17.62 -54.24
C THR A 36 -20.20 16.34 -55.04
N ASP A 37 -21.32 15.67 -54.68
CA ASP A 37 -22.36 15.00 -55.50
C ASP A 37 -22.01 13.92 -56.55
N GLN A 38 -22.62 12.74 -56.37
CA GLN A 38 -23.70 12.29 -57.24
C GLN A 38 -24.35 10.99 -56.74
N ALA A 39 -25.66 10.99 -56.79
CA ALA A 39 -26.55 9.90 -56.44
C ALA A 39 -26.67 8.85 -57.57
N ALA A 40 -26.83 7.58 -57.20
CA ALA A 40 -27.48 6.60 -58.07
C ALA A 40 -28.18 5.51 -57.23
N ALA A 41 -29.37 5.14 -57.69
CA ALA A 41 -30.40 4.36 -57.05
C ALA A 41 -30.04 2.90 -56.75
N GLY A 42 -30.68 2.33 -55.72
CA GLY A 42 -30.54 0.98 -55.23
C GLY A 42 -31.27 -0.10 -56.04
N PRO A 43 -31.18 -1.34 -55.58
CA PRO A 43 -32.41 -2.11 -55.38
C PRO A 43 -32.49 -2.91 -54.08
N ALA A 44 -33.76 -3.04 -53.65
CA ALA A 44 -34.41 -4.08 -52.86
C ALA A 44 -33.70 -4.69 -51.64
N GLN A 45 -34.24 -4.39 -50.47
CA GLN A 45 -33.96 -5.01 -49.18
C GLN A 45 -34.59 -6.40 -49.04
N SER A 46 -33.76 -7.39 -48.67
CA SER A 46 -34.21 -8.64 -48.06
C SER A 46 -34.24 -8.49 -46.52
N PRO A 47 -35.11 -9.20 -45.78
CA PRO A 47 -35.33 -8.96 -44.37
C PRO A 47 -34.13 -9.34 -43.54
N ALA A 48 -33.76 -8.43 -42.60
CA ALA A 48 -32.68 -8.59 -41.65
C ALA A 48 -32.95 -9.77 -40.71
N THR A 49 -32.11 -10.78 -40.76
CA THR A 49 -32.00 -11.80 -39.74
C THR A 49 -31.30 -11.22 -38.52
N THR A 50 -32.00 -11.16 -37.37
CA THR A 50 -31.46 -10.79 -36.06
C THR A 50 -30.25 -11.70 -35.74
N PRO A 51 -29.09 -11.17 -35.39
CA PRO A 51 -27.96 -11.99 -34.99
C PRO A 51 -28.30 -12.77 -33.73
N ALA A 52 -28.05 -14.07 -33.72
CA ALA A 52 -28.16 -14.90 -32.53
C ALA A 52 -27.24 -14.36 -31.42
N PRO A 53 -27.64 -14.38 -30.12
CA PRO A 53 -26.81 -13.93 -29.04
C PRO A 53 -25.50 -14.73 -29.01
N PRO A 54 -24.36 -14.10 -28.71
CA PRO A 54 -23.06 -14.78 -28.68
C PRO A 54 -23.13 -15.98 -27.73
N ALA A 55 -22.69 -17.13 -28.20
CA ALA A 55 -22.63 -18.36 -27.41
C ALA A 55 -21.91 -18.10 -26.08
N ARG A 56 -22.57 -18.34 -24.96
CA ARG A 56 -21.97 -18.30 -23.64
C ARG A 56 -20.71 -19.18 -23.66
N LYS A 57 -19.54 -18.57 -23.40
CA LYS A 57 -18.31 -19.31 -23.14
C LYS A 57 -18.64 -20.37 -22.10
N PRO A 58 -18.26 -21.65 -22.30
CA PRO A 58 -18.55 -22.68 -21.31
C PRO A 58 -17.96 -22.23 -19.98
N SER A 59 -18.78 -22.20 -18.92
CA SER A 59 -18.33 -21.95 -17.57
C SER A 59 -17.26 -23.01 -17.29
N LEU A 60 -16.03 -22.57 -17.01
CA LEU A 60 -15.00 -23.45 -16.52
C LEU A 60 -15.60 -24.18 -15.32
N LYS A 61 -15.89 -25.50 -15.49
CA LYS A 61 -16.33 -26.36 -14.40
C LYS A 61 -15.40 -26.08 -13.25
N LYS A 62 -15.95 -25.75 -12.07
CA LYS A 62 -15.20 -25.60 -10.83
C LYS A 62 -14.24 -26.78 -10.76
N ALA A 63 -12.95 -26.50 -10.97
CA ALA A 63 -11.94 -27.53 -10.86
C ALA A 63 -12.14 -28.20 -9.49
N ASN A 64 -12.35 -29.50 -9.46
CA ASN A 64 -12.39 -30.25 -8.22
C ASN A 64 -11.24 -29.77 -7.36
N LYS A 65 -11.50 -29.48 -6.10
CA LYS A 65 -10.48 -29.15 -5.09
C LYS A 65 -9.59 -30.37 -4.90
N ARG A 66 -8.68 -30.60 -5.83
CA ARG A 66 -7.62 -31.58 -5.64
C ARG A 66 -6.54 -30.92 -4.80
N PRO A 67 -6.07 -31.55 -3.73
CA PRO A 67 -4.90 -31.06 -2.99
C PRO A 67 -3.72 -30.76 -3.91
N GLU A 68 -3.56 -31.54 -4.97
CA GLU A 68 -2.54 -31.41 -6.01
C GLU A 68 -2.69 -30.16 -6.91
N GLY A 69 -3.66 -29.31 -6.69
CA GLY A 69 -3.88 -28.07 -7.46
C GLY A 69 -3.04 -26.87 -7.03
N GLN A 70 -2.26 -27.01 -5.94
CA GLN A 70 -1.55 -25.91 -5.28
C GLN A 70 -0.11 -26.34 -4.96
N TRP A 71 0.73 -26.51 -5.98
CA TRP A 71 2.07 -27.04 -5.76
C TRP A 71 3.14 -25.97 -5.63
N ALA A 72 4.22 -26.34 -4.95
CA ALA A 72 5.51 -25.69 -5.04
C ALA A 72 6.08 -25.77 -6.47
N VAL A 73 7.23 -25.16 -6.71
CA VAL A 73 7.78 -24.95 -8.06
C VAL A 73 8.15 -26.25 -8.78
N ASP A 74 8.61 -27.26 -8.04
CA ASP A 74 9.35 -28.37 -8.63
C ASP A 74 8.45 -29.36 -9.37
N GLY A 75 8.56 -29.36 -10.69
CA GLY A 75 8.10 -30.43 -11.56
C GLY A 75 6.61 -30.52 -11.82
N HIS A 76 5.83 -29.49 -11.49
CA HIS A 76 4.38 -29.51 -11.66
C HIS A 76 3.89 -28.59 -12.79
N GLU A 77 3.47 -29.18 -13.85
CA GLU A 77 2.88 -28.52 -15.01
C GLU A 77 1.33 -28.61 -15.01
N PRO A 78 0.62 -27.65 -15.61
CA PRO A 78 1.12 -26.42 -16.23
C PRO A 78 1.33 -25.29 -15.22
N LEU A 79 2.38 -24.50 -15.41
CA LEU A 79 2.60 -23.24 -14.70
C LEU A 79 1.61 -22.16 -15.18
N ASN A 80 1.25 -21.23 -14.28
CA ASN A 80 0.54 -20.03 -14.73
C ASN A 80 1.48 -19.08 -15.50
N ALA A 81 0.91 -18.16 -16.29
CA ALA A 81 1.68 -17.26 -17.15
C ALA A 81 2.76 -16.45 -16.43
N ASN A 82 2.53 -16.03 -15.17
CA ASN A 82 3.56 -15.31 -14.42
C ASN A 82 4.74 -16.20 -14.02
N GLU A 83 4.48 -17.47 -13.67
CA GLU A 83 5.56 -18.41 -13.36
C GLU A 83 6.41 -18.72 -14.61
N VAL A 84 5.79 -18.82 -15.80
CA VAL A 84 6.51 -18.97 -17.06
C VAL A 84 7.45 -17.78 -17.31
N VAL A 85 6.98 -16.55 -17.13
CA VAL A 85 7.80 -15.35 -17.32
C VAL A 85 8.94 -15.27 -16.31
N LYS A 86 8.69 -15.65 -15.04
CA LYS A 86 9.71 -15.67 -13.99
C LYS A 86 10.76 -16.76 -14.19
N ALA A 87 10.35 -17.92 -14.71
CA ALA A 87 11.27 -19.02 -15.02
C ALA A 87 12.19 -18.69 -16.22
N ALA A 88 11.73 -17.86 -17.15
CA ALA A 88 12.53 -17.47 -18.31
C ALA A 88 13.62 -16.43 -17.95
N ASP A 89 13.34 -15.51 -17.01
CA ASP A 89 14.27 -14.46 -16.62
C ASP A 89 13.78 -13.78 -15.32
N ASP A 90 14.70 -13.56 -14.36
CA ASP A 90 14.36 -12.93 -13.09
C ASP A 90 14.00 -11.44 -13.27
N GLY A 91 13.06 -10.98 -12.43
CA GLY A 91 12.60 -9.60 -12.47
C GLY A 91 13.69 -8.57 -12.13
N LEU A 92 14.74 -8.95 -11.42
CA LEU A 92 15.88 -8.07 -11.13
C LEU A 92 16.67 -7.70 -12.38
N HIS A 93 16.73 -8.59 -13.36
CA HIS A 93 17.54 -8.41 -14.57
C HIS A 93 16.98 -7.37 -15.56
N VAL A 94 15.79 -6.83 -15.32
CA VAL A 94 15.22 -5.81 -16.22
C VAL A 94 15.87 -4.43 -16.06
N ARG A 95 16.52 -4.14 -14.93
CA ARG A 95 17.09 -2.80 -14.66
C ARG A 95 18.10 -2.34 -15.73
N PRO A 96 19.12 -3.11 -16.12
CA PRO A 96 20.02 -2.72 -17.21
C PRO A 96 19.27 -2.45 -18.51
N ARG A 97 18.25 -3.25 -18.86
CA ARG A 97 17.44 -3.01 -20.06
C ARG A 97 16.68 -1.68 -19.99
N ILE A 98 16.16 -1.32 -18.80
CA ILE A 98 15.52 -0.02 -18.60
C ILE A 98 16.52 1.12 -18.81
N ILE A 99 17.71 1.04 -18.22
CA ILE A 99 18.74 2.11 -18.29
C ILE A 99 19.33 2.23 -19.69
N ASP A 100 19.69 1.11 -20.32
CA ASP A 100 20.49 1.11 -21.54
C ASP A 100 19.66 1.10 -22.81
N ILE A 101 18.43 0.62 -22.77
CA ILE A 101 17.57 0.45 -23.94
C ILE A 101 16.29 1.29 -23.80
N TYR A 102 15.40 0.94 -22.86
CA TYR A 102 14.04 1.47 -22.85
C TYR A 102 13.96 2.97 -22.52
N SER A 103 14.85 3.48 -21.69
CA SER A 103 14.95 4.92 -21.43
C SER A 103 15.32 5.75 -22.66
N LYS A 104 15.98 5.13 -23.65
CA LYS A 104 16.45 5.77 -24.89
C LYS A 104 15.50 5.55 -26.07
N THR A 105 14.82 4.40 -26.10
CA THR A 105 13.96 3.99 -27.20
C THR A 105 12.47 4.23 -26.93
N GLY A 106 12.10 4.53 -25.69
CA GLY A 106 10.76 4.90 -25.28
C GLY A 106 9.85 3.73 -24.96
N PHE A 107 8.67 4.05 -24.46
CA PHE A 107 7.67 3.10 -23.94
C PHE A 107 7.29 2.00 -24.93
N ASP A 108 7.09 2.33 -26.20
CA ASP A 108 6.61 1.40 -27.22
C ASP A 108 7.64 0.30 -27.56
N SER A 109 8.88 0.44 -27.14
CA SER A 109 9.94 -0.55 -27.32
C SER A 109 9.96 -1.66 -26.25
N ILE A 110 9.14 -1.54 -25.20
CA ILE A 110 9.19 -2.43 -24.04
C ILE A 110 8.37 -3.68 -24.31
N PRO A 111 8.97 -4.90 -24.28
CA PRO A 111 8.24 -6.15 -24.40
C PRO A 111 7.20 -6.33 -23.29
N GLU A 112 6.08 -6.97 -23.59
CA GLU A 112 4.95 -7.13 -22.66
C GLU A 112 5.36 -7.85 -21.36
N ASP A 113 6.22 -8.86 -21.43
CA ASP A 113 6.72 -9.59 -20.26
C ASP A 113 7.51 -8.70 -19.31
N ASP A 114 8.34 -7.80 -19.85
CA ASP A 114 9.05 -6.82 -19.04
C ASP A 114 8.06 -5.78 -18.47
N LEU A 115 7.22 -5.20 -19.34
CA LEU A 115 6.28 -4.14 -18.97
C LEU A 115 5.25 -4.58 -17.91
N GLN A 116 4.62 -5.73 -18.11
CA GLN A 116 3.52 -6.19 -17.25
C GLN A 116 4.00 -7.04 -16.05
N THR A 117 5.23 -7.57 -16.10
CA THR A 117 5.74 -8.48 -15.06
C THR A 117 7.02 -7.95 -14.43
N ARG A 118 8.15 -7.89 -15.13
CA ARG A 118 9.48 -7.66 -14.52
C ARG A 118 9.68 -6.24 -13.99
N PHE A 119 9.11 -5.22 -14.61
CA PHE A 119 9.15 -3.83 -14.12
C PHE A 119 8.68 -3.69 -12.67
N ARG A 120 7.80 -4.58 -12.23
CA ARG A 120 7.29 -4.58 -10.85
C ARG A 120 8.37 -4.82 -9.81
N TRP A 121 9.43 -5.57 -10.12
CA TRP A 121 10.55 -5.77 -9.18
C TRP A 121 11.24 -4.47 -8.81
N TRP A 122 11.20 -3.49 -9.71
CA TRP A 122 11.74 -2.15 -9.54
C TRP A 122 10.67 -1.10 -9.19
N GLY A 123 9.54 -1.53 -8.66
CA GLY A 123 8.49 -0.65 -8.15
C GLY A 123 7.64 0.02 -9.22
N LEU A 124 7.78 -0.37 -10.47
CA LEU A 124 7.09 0.24 -11.60
C LEU A 124 5.79 -0.49 -11.94
N TYR A 125 4.72 0.29 -12.08
CA TYR A 125 3.45 -0.16 -12.64
C TYR A 125 2.99 0.84 -13.69
N THR A 126 2.58 0.38 -14.86
CA THR A 126 1.88 1.25 -15.81
C THR A 126 0.61 1.78 -15.17
N GLN A 127 0.38 3.08 -15.31
CA GLN A 127 -0.84 3.72 -14.84
C GLN A 127 -2.05 3.34 -15.69
N ARG A 128 -3.23 3.61 -15.17
CA ARG A 128 -4.46 3.58 -15.95
C ARG A 128 -4.45 4.73 -16.96
N LYS A 129 -4.83 4.42 -18.20
CA LYS A 129 -5.00 5.43 -19.24
C LYS A 129 -6.08 6.43 -18.83
N PRO A 130 -5.82 7.74 -18.89
CA PRO A 130 -6.82 8.75 -18.54
C PRO A 130 -8.10 8.62 -19.36
N GLY A 131 -9.24 8.93 -18.74
CA GLY A 131 -10.56 8.89 -19.39
C GLY A 131 -11.20 7.50 -19.48
N LEU A 132 -10.51 6.42 -19.07
CA LEU A 132 -11.12 5.10 -18.96
C LEU A 132 -11.88 4.96 -17.65
N ASP A 133 -13.15 4.62 -17.73
CA ASP A 133 -13.96 4.26 -16.57
C ASP A 133 -13.76 2.80 -16.12
N GLY A 134 -14.46 2.38 -15.06
CA GLY A 134 -14.36 1.03 -14.52
C GLY A 134 -14.79 -0.09 -15.45
N THR A 135 -15.59 0.19 -16.51
CA THR A 135 -16.06 -0.80 -17.49
C THR A 135 -14.91 -1.36 -18.33
N ALA A 136 -13.86 -0.57 -18.51
CA ALA A 136 -12.65 -0.99 -19.21
C ALA A 136 -12.01 -2.24 -18.58
N ASN A 137 -12.22 -2.51 -17.28
CA ASN A 137 -11.68 -3.69 -16.61
C ASN A 137 -12.28 -5.01 -17.12
N ALA A 138 -13.49 -4.98 -17.66
CA ALA A 138 -14.17 -6.15 -18.22
C ALA A 138 -14.00 -6.29 -19.75
N THR A 139 -13.67 -5.20 -20.44
CA THR A 139 -13.70 -5.13 -21.90
C THR A 139 -12.33 -5.02 -22.55
N MET A 140 -11.30 -4.57 -21.80
CA MET A 140 -9.96 -4.30 -22.30
C MET A 140 -8.90 -5.14 -21.55
N SER A 141 -7.83 -5.50 -22.22
CA SER A 141 -6.65 -6.13 -21.61
C SER A 141 -5.89 -5.17 -20.70
N ASP A 142 -4.95 -5.68 -19.89
CA ASP A 142 -4.08 -4.85 -19.06
C ASP A 142 -3.23 -3.87 -19.89
N THR A 143 -2.78 -4.30 -21.06
CA THR A 143 -1.98 -3.49 -21.99
C THR A 143 -2.80 -2.36 -22.60
N GLU A 144 -4.02 -2.62 -23.07
CA GLU A 144 -4.91 -1.60 -23.62
C GLU A 144 -5.31 -0.53 -22.60
N ARG A 145 -5.41 -0.90 -21.32
CA ARG A 145 -5.69 0.03 -20.20
C ARG A 145 -4.46 0.78 -19.71
N SER A 146 -3.26 0.38 -20.12
CA SER A 146 -2.02 1.01 -19.71
C SER A 146 -1.81 2.36 -20.38
N ASP A 147 -1.47 3.37 -19.59
CA ASP A 147 -0.85 4.59 -20.08
C ASP A 147 0.65 4.34 -20.29
N LYS A 148 1.30 5.22 -21.03
CA LYS A 148 2.76 5.22 -21.22
C LYS A 148 3.54 5.69 -19.98
N TYR A 149 2.84 6.24 -18.99
CA TYR A 149 3.43 6.66 -17.73
C TYR A 149 3.35 5.58 -16.67
N PHE A 150 4.28 5.64 -15.71
CA PHE A 150 4.38 4.70 -14.61
C PHE A 150 4.03 5.36 -13.28
N LEU A 151 3.49 4.55 -12.37
CA LEU A 151 3.57 4.75 -10.95
C LEU A 151 4.91 4.19 -10.49
N GLN A 152 5.74 5.00 -9.83
CA GLN A 152 6.97 4.56 -9.17
C GLN A 152 6.74 4.47 -7.67
N ARG A 153 7.00 3.30 -7.09
CA ARG A 153 7.01 3.11 -5.64
C ARG A 153 8.43 3.14 -5.12
N ILE A 154 8.68 3.98 -4.13
CA ILE A 154 9.98 4.15 -3.49
C ILE A 154 9.98 3.37 -2.18
N ARG A 155 11.03 2.58 -1.92
CA ARG A 155 11.19 1.77 -0.72
C ARG A 155 11.67 2.65 0.44
N ILE A 156 10.94 2.60 1.56
CA ILE A 156 11.28 3.35 2.77
C ILE A 156 11.47 2.42 3.97
N ASP A 157 10.72 1.30 4.03
CA ASP A 157 10.83 0.26 5.06
C ASP A 157 10.53 0.74 6.49
N GLY A 158 9.75 1.80 6.65
CA GLY A 158 9.50 2.42 7.95
C GLY A 158 10.70 3.14 8.56
N MET A 159 11.79 3.28 7.79
CA MET A 159 13.04 3.89 8.24
C MET A 159 12.97 5.42 8.24
N PRO A 160 13.85 6.09 9.01
CA PRO A 160 13.96 7.54 9.03
C PRO A 160 14.22 8.14 7.64
N LEU A 161 13.50 9.20 7.33
CA LEU A 161 13.76 10.07 6.19
C LEU A 161 14.44 11.34 6.70
N SER A 162 15.76 11.42 6.52
CA SER A 162 16.48 12.67 6.78
C SER A 162 15.92 13.80 5.91
N ILE A 163 16.16 15.03 6.31
CA ILE A 163 15.76 16.22 5.53
C ILE A 163 16.29 16.14 4.09
N GLN A 164 17.52 15.67 3.92
CA GLN A 164 18.08 15.47 2.58
C GLN A 164 17.31 14.42 1.76
N ARG A 165 16.95 13.28 2.36
CA ARG A 165 16.13 12.25 1.71
C ARG A 165 14.77 12.81 1.31
N LEU A 166 14.14 13.55 2.21
CA LEU A 166 12.82 14.15 1.96
C LEU A 166 12.87 15.18 0.82
N ARG A 167 13.90 16.01 0.75
CA ARG A 167 14.13 16.96 -0.35
C ARG A 167 14.36 16.26 -1.69
N VAL A 168 15.08 15.13 -1.71
CA VAL A 168 15.24 14.33 -2.93
C VAL A 168 13.89 13.74 -3.37
N LEU A 169 13.10 13.18 -2.46
CA LEU A 169 11.75 12.69 -2.76
C LEU A 169 10.84 13.81 -3.30
N ALA A 170 10.90 14.99 -2.70
CA ALA A 170 10.20 16.18 -3.15
C ALA A 170 10.60 16.56 -4.58
N SER A 171 11.90 16.63 -4.87
CA SER A 171 12.42 16.97 -6.19
C SER A 171 12.02 15.97 -7.28
N ILE A 172 11.97 14.67 -6.95
CA ILE A 172 11.50 13.65 -7.89
C ILE A 172 10.01 13.87 -8.24
N SER A 173 9.20 14.18 -7.25
CA SER A 173 7.78 14.47 -7.46
C SER A 173 7.56 15.72 -8.31
N THR A 174 8.28 16.82 -8.02
CA THR A 174 8.13 18.09 -8.78
C THR A 174 8.69 18.00 -10.19
N ASP A 175 9.85 17.38 -10.37
CA ASP A 175 10.56 17.38 -11.65
C ASP A 175 9.97 16.35 -12.63
N PHE A 176 9.55 15.17 -12.14
CA PHE A 176 9.14 14.03 -12.97
C PHE A 176 7.69 13.59 -12.72
N GLY A 177 7.13 13.85 -11.53
CA GLY A 177 5.86 13.31 -11.07
C GLY A 177 4.68 14.27 -11.16
N ARG A 178 4.77 15.36 -11.90
CA ARG A 178 3.74 16.42 -11.98
C ARG A 178 3.28 16.90 -10.59
N ASP A 179 4.23 17.00 -9.67
CA ASP A 179 4.00 17.41 -8.28
C ASP A 179 3.01 16.50 -7.52
N THR A 180 2.96 15.19 -7.85
CA THR A 180 2.09 14.22 -7.16
C THR A 180 2.89 13.31 -6.25
N ALA A 181 2.40 13.10 -5.02
CA ALA A 181 2.96 12.15 -4.08
C ALA A 181 1.88 11.58 -3.16
N ASP A 182 1.91 10.27 -2.93
CA ASP A 182 0.97 9.57 -2.03
C ASP A 182 1.71 8.77 -0.98
N ILE A 183 1.42 9.01 0.30
CA ILE A 183 1.82 8.11 1.38
C ILE A 183 0.93 6.86 1.31
N THR A 184 1.57 5.68 1.30
CA THR A 184 0.84 4.41 1.24
C THR A 184 0.54 3.86 2.64
N ASP A 185 -0.41 2.91 2.72
CA ASP A 185 -0.69 2.10 3.92
C ASP A 185 0.49 1.21 4.36
N ARG A 186 1.59 1.24 3.61
CA ARG A 186 2.84 0.51 3.88
C ARG A 186 4.05 1.43 4.01
N GLN A 187 3.83 2.65 4.47
CA GLN A 187 4.89 3.63 4.77
C GLN A 187 5.84 3.93 3.60
N ASN A 188 5.40 3.70 2.36
CA ASN A 188 6.16 4.05 1.17
C ASN A 188 5.61 5.30 0.52
N LEU A 189 6.43 5.93 -0.33
CA LEU A 189 5.97 7.00 -1.20
C LEU A 189 5.65 6.43 -2.60
N GLN A 190 4.57 6.87 -3.20
CA GLN A 190 4.24 6.66 -4.61
C GLN A 190 4.26 7.99 -5.35
N VAL A 191 4.99 8.01 -6.45
CA VAL A 191 5.02 9.11 -7.41
C VAL A 191 4.39 8.63 -8.70
N HIS A 192 3.60 9.48 -9.33
CA HIS A 192 2.85 9.18 -10.54
C HIS A 192 3.44 9.90 -11.74
N TRP A 193 2.97 9.58 -12.96
CA TRP A 193 3.34 10.22 -14.22
C TRP A 193 4.80 10.05 -14.66
N ILE A 194 5.50 9.06 -14.14
CA ILE A 194 6.91 8.83 -14.44
C ILE A 194 7.06 8.31 -15.88
N ASP A 195 7.89 8.98 -16.67
CA ASP A 195 8.29 8.51 -17.99
C ASP A 195 9.45 7.50 -17.87
N VAL A 196 9.50 6.51 -18.75
CA VAL A 196 10.61 5.54 -18.79
C VAL A 196 11.96 6.22 -19.04
N ALA A 197 11.96 7.33 -19.79
CA ALA A 197 13.16 8.10 -20.10
C ALA A 197 13.80 8.73 -18.86
N ASP A 198 13.00 9.04 -17.83
CA ASP A 198 13.45 9.71 -16.60
C ASP A 198 13.97 8.74 -15.53
N LEU A 199 13.69 7.43 -15.66
CA LEU A 199 14.05 6.43 -14.66
C LEU A 199 15.52 6.39 -14.27
N PRO A 200 16.50 6.49 -15.19
CA PRO A 200 17.91 6.50 -14.81
C PRO A 200 18.28 7.66 -13.88
N GLU A 201 17.74 8.86 -14.13
CA GLU A 201 18.00 10.04 -13.29
C GLU A 201 17.27 9.95 -11.95
N ILE A 202 16.02 9.45 -11.93
CA ILE A 202 15.26 9.21 -10.69
C ILE A 202 16.03 8.24 -9.79
N TRP A 203 16.50 7.12 -10.33
CA TRP A 203 17.25 6.14 -9.55
C TRP A 203 18.60 6.68 -9.07
N ARG A 204 19.30 7.42 -9.90
CA ARG A 204 20.55 8.09 -9.50
C ARG A 204 20.33 9.03 -8.31
N ARG A 205 19.23 9.82 -8.32
CA ARG A 205 18.89 10.71 -7.19
C ARG A 205 18.55 9.90 -5.93
N LEU A 206 17.77 8.86 -6.03
CA LEU A 206 17.43 7.99 -4.89
C LEU A 206 18.68 7.35 -4.30
N GLU A 207 19.51 6.74 -5.13
CA GLU A 207 20.74 6.05 -4.72
C GLU A 207 21.75 7.01 -4.07
N SER A 208 21.79 8.27 -4.48
CA SER A 208 22.68 9.29 -3.87
C SER A 208 22.37 9.59 -2.40
N VAL A 209 21.17 9.22 -1.93
CA VAL A 209 20.74 9.37 -0.53
C VAL A 209 20.42 8.03 0.15
N GLY A 210 20.84 6.90 -0.45
CA GLY A 210 20.66 5.56 0.08
C GLY A 210 19.20 5.09 0.07
N LEU A 211 18.40 5.57 -0.88
CA LEU A 211 17.04 5.08 -1.17
C LEU A 211 17.06 4.25 -2.47
N ASP A 212 16.09 3.36 -2.60
CA ASP A 212 15.92 2.49 -3.77
C ASP A 212 14.44 2.18 -4.04
N THR A 213 14.21 1.36 -5.08
CA THR A 213 12.88 0.91 -5.49
C THR A 213 12.78 -0.61 -5.61
N VAL A 214 13.88 -1.32 -5.32
CA VAL A 214 13.97 -2.77 -5.52
C VAL A 214 12.97 -3.52 -4.65
N HIS A 215 12.33 -4.55 -5.21
CA HIS A 215 11.36 -5.42 -4.55
C HIS A 215 10.15 -4.71 -3.92
N THR A 216 9.88 -3.44 -4.24
CA THR A 216 8.69 -2.75 -3.71
C THR A 216 7.39 -3.26 -4.31
N ALA A 217 7.49 -4.02 -5.41
CA ALA A 217 6.39 -4.70 -6.06
C ALA A 217 6.83 -6.09 -6.56
N GLY A 218 6.05 -6.77 -7.43
CA GLY A 218 6.40 -8.10 -7.93
C GLY A 218 6.09 -9.25 -6.96
N ASP A 219 6.61 -10.42 -7.28
CA ASP A 219 6.53 -11.63 -6.45
C ASP A 219 7.83 -11.78 -5.65
N ALA A 220 8.08 -10.82 -4.78
CA ALA A 220 9.28 -10.62 -4.00
C ALA A 220 8.92 -10.09 -2.60
N PRO A 221 9.88 -10.01 -1.65
CA PRO A 221 9.66 -9.40 -0.34
C PRO A 221 9.39 -7.91 -0.49
N ARG A 222 8.20 -7.50 -0.06
CA ARG A 222 7.77 -6.11 -0.17
C ARG A 222 8.52 -5.24 0.84
N ALA A 223 8.56 -3.94 0.60
CA ALA A 223 9.04 -3.00 1.59
C ALA A 223 8.42 -3.31 2.95
N PHE A 224 9.22 -3.29 4.00
CA PHE A 224 8.77 -3.55 5.36
C PHE A 224 7.81 -2.47 5.83
N THR A 225 6.96 -2.82 6.76
CA THR A 225 6.23 -1.87 7.59
C THR A 225 6.81 -1.97 8.98
N ALA A 226 7.18 -0.85 9.60
CA ALA A 226 7.77 -0.85 10.92
C ALA A 226 7.07 0.17 11.82
N SER A 227 7.26 0.05 13.13
CA SER A 227 6.84 1.08 14.07
C SER A 227 7.37 2.45 13.62
N PRO A 228 6.53 3.45 13.40
CA PRO A 228 6.98 4.77 13.00
C PRO A 228 7.71 5.52 14.12
N VAL A 229 7.70 4.98 15.34
CA VAL A 229 8.43 5.51 16.50
C VAL A 229 9.55 4.59 16.98
N ALA A 230 9.96 3.63 16.12
CA ALA A 230 11.06 2.72 16.40
C ALA A 230 12.34 3.49 16.77
N GLY A 231 12.99 3.07 17.83
CA GLY A 231 14.20 3.67 18.36
C GLY A 231 14.01 4.96 19.17
N VAL A 232 12.78 5.55 19.22
CA VAL A 232 12.55 6.83 19.95
C VAL A 232 11.45 6.76 21.00
N SER A 233 10.51 5.82 20.91
CA SER A 233 9.42 5.68 21.89
C SER A 233 9.95 5.35 23.28
N ALA A 234 9.42 6.00 24.29
CA ALA A 234 9.78 5.76 25.70
C ALA A 234 9.31 4.37 26.19
N ASN A 235 8.25 3.83 25.58
CA ASN A 235 7.62 2.57 25.99
C ASN A 235 8.07 1.39 25.11
N GLU A 236 8.97 1.59 24.18
CA GLU A 236 9.44 0.57 23.25
C GLU A 236 10.01 -0.65 23.97
N ILE A 237 9.57 -1.82 23.57
CA ILE A 237 10.02 -3.10 24.11
C ILE A 237 11.35 -3.50 23.46
N VAL A 238 11.42 -3.37 22.14
CA VAL A 238 12.57 -3.72 21.31
C VAL A 238 12.60 -2.87 20.05
N ASP A 239 13.77 -2.32 19.69
CA ASP A 239 13.95 -1.55 18.45
C ASP A 239 14.12 -2.51 17.25
N PRO A 240 13.20 -2.52 16.27
CA PRO A 240 13.32 -3.37 15.07
C PRO A 240 14.26 -2.80 14.01
N THR A 241 14.72 -1.57 14.14
CA THR A 241 15.51 -0.87 13.10
C THR A 241 16.79 -1.64 12.71
N PRO A 242 17.61 -2.17 13.65
CA PRO A 242 18.80 -2.93 13.30
C PRO A 242 18.49 -4.21 12.53
N VAL A 243 17.41 -4.93 12.91
CA VAL A 243 16.96 -6.15 12.22
C VAL A 243 16.56 -5.86 10.78
N ILE A 244 15.80 -4.80 10.55
CA ILE A 244 15.38 -4.38 9.20
C ILE A 244 16.60 -4.00 8.36
N ALA A 245 17.55 -3.28 8.92
CA ALA A 245 18.79 -2.88 8.24
C ALA A 245 19.60 -4.11 7.81
N GLU A 246 19.75 -5.11 8.70
CA GLU A 246 20.44 -6.37 8.42
C GLU A 246 19.76 -7.16 7.29
N ILE A 247 18.43 -7.30 7.34
CA ILE A 247 17.67 -8.00 6.29
C ILE A 247 17.83 -7.29 4.94
N ARG A 248 17.80 -5.96 4.94
CA ARG A 248 18.00 -5.17 3.71
C ARG A 248 19.38 -5.40 3.11
N GLU A 249 20.42 -5.35 3.92
CA GLU A 249 21.81 -5.52 3.48
C GLU A 249 22.07 -6.92 2.93
N LYS A 250 21.55 -7.96 3.61
CA LYS A 250 21.87 -9.35 3.25
C LYS A 250 21.05 -9.88 2.08
N TRP A 251 19.75 -9.58 1.99
CA TRP A 251 18.85 -10.32 1.09
C TRP A 251 18.00 -9.46 0.15
N ILE A 252 17.71 -8.20 0.48
CA ILE A 252 16.88 -7.40 -0.43
C ILE A 252 17.66 -7.05 -1.70
N GLY A 253 17.09 -7.40 -2.85
CA GLY A 253 17.76 -7.24 -4.15
C GLY A 253 18.58 -8.45 -4.59
N THR A 254 18.54 -9.58 -3.85
CA THR A 254 19.17 -10.84 -4.26
C THR A 254 18.20 -11.74 -5.01
N GLU A 255 18.73 -12.59 -5.89
CA GLU A 255 17.93 -13.59 -6.63
C GLU A 255 17.32 -14.63 -5.69
N GLU A 256 17.97 -14.93 -4.56
CA GLU A 256 17.52 -15.93 -3.61
C GLU A 256 16.09 -15.70 -3.13
N VAL A 257 15.71 -14.42 -2.93
CA VAL A 257 14.37 -14.00 -2.48
C VAL A 257 13.55 -13.32 -3.57
N SER A 258 14.04 -13.28 -4.80
CA SER A 258 13.39 -12.58 -5.91
C SER A 258 12.20 -13.35 -6.49
N ASN A 259 12.29 -14.67 -6.63
CA ASN A 259 11.26 -15.49 -7.24
C ASN A 259 10.39 -16.22 -6.20
N LEU A 260 9.49 -15.49 -5.55
CA LEU A 260 8.51 -16.07 -4.62
C LEU A 260 7.22 -16.48 -5.35
N PRO A 261 6.37 -17.37 -4.76
CA PRO A 261 5.05 -17.70 -5.31
C PRO A 261 4.18 -16.46 -5.52
N ARG A 262 4.27 -15.50 -4.60
CA ARG A 262 3.54 -14.23 -4.62
C ARG A 262 4.27 -13.21 -3.75
N LYS A 263 3.80 -11.94 -3.77
CA LYS A 263 4.27 -10.91 -2.84
C LYS A 263 4.31 -11.44 -1.41
N PHE A 264 5.39 -11.14 -0.70
CA PHE A 264 5.59 -11.44 0.70
C PHE A 264 5.67 -10.14 1.49
N LYS A 265 4.79 -9.96 2.46
CA LYS A 265 4.67 -8.76 3.27
C LYS A 265 5.19 -9.05 4.67
N THR A 266 6.03 -8.18 5.17
CA THR A 266 6.57 -8.26 6.53
C THR A 266 6.25 -7.00 7.30
N CYS A 267 6.00 -7.10 8.60
CA CYS A 267 6.04 -5.96 9.50
C CYS A 267 6.78 -6.28 10.79
N PHE A 268 7.27 -5.20 11.41
CA PHE A 268 7.93 -5.21 12.71
C PHE A 268 7.35 -4.12 13.59
N THR A 269 7.03 -4.42 14.83
CA THR A 269 6.73 -3.42 15.85
C THR A 269 7.33 -3.84 17.19
N GLY A 270 7.96 -2.90 17.86
CA GLY A 270 8.41 -3.07 19.24
C GLY A 270 7.66 -2.15 20.19
N ASP A 271 6.74 -1.34 19.68
CA ASP A 271 5.92 -0.43 20.48
C ASP A 271 4.66 -1.14 20.99
N PRO A 272 4.30 -1.00 22.28
CA PRO A 272 3.13 -1.64 22.85
C PRO A 272 1.79 -1.13 22.31
N SER A 273 1.75 -0.01 21.58
CA SER A 273 0.55 0.44 20.87
C SER A 273 0.21 -0.42 19.64
N LEU A 274 1.04 -1.40 19.28
CA LEU A 274 0.88 -2.27 18.11
C LEU A 274 0.63 -1.47 16.82
N ASP A 275 1.37 -0.41 16.63
CA ASP A 275 1.23 0.67 15.66
C ASP A 275 1.38 0.28 14.18
N VAL A 276 1.51 -1.00 13.91
CA VAL A 276 1.42 -1.61 12.58
C VAL A 276 0.26 -2.60 12.54
N ALA A 277 -0.39 -2.79 11.43
CA ALA A 277 -1.44 -3.81 11.31
C ALA A 277 -0.79 -5.20 11.16
N HIS A 278 -0.25 -5.74 12.26
CA HIS A 278 0.53 -6.97 12.25
C HIS A 278 -0.27 -8.18 11.77
N GLU A 279 -1.57 -8.23 12.04
CA GLU A 279 -2.47 -9.31 11.63
C GLU A 279 -2.67 -9.40 10.10
N LEU A 280 -2.17 -8.43 9.31
CA LEU A 280 -2.42 -8.33 7.86
C LEU A 280 -1.20 -8.68 6.99
N ASN A 281 -0.13 -9.17 7.57
CA ASN A 281 1.10 -9.46 6.85
C ASN A 281 1.34 -10.96 6.71
N ASP A 282 2.18 -11.34 5.75
CA ASP A 282 2.54 -12.75 5.52
C ASP A 282 3.39 -13.28 6.68
N ILE A 283 4.23 -12.39 7.28
CA ILE A 283 4.90 -12.58 8.56
C ILE A 283 4.94 -11.26 9.33
N SER A 284 4.83 -11.34 10.66
CA SER A 284 4.93 -10.19 11.57
C SER A 284 5.77 -10.55 12.78
N PHE A 285 6.59 -9.59 13.21
CA PHE A 285 7.41 -9.64 14.41
C PHE A 285 6.88 -8.58 15.38
N VAL A 286 6.32 -9.04 16.49
CA VAL A 286 5.64 -8.18 17.48
C VAL A 286 6.41 -8.21 18.79
N GLY A 287 6.86 -7.05 19.26
CA GLY A 287 7.67 -6.90 20.47
C GLY A 287 6.98 -7.44 21.70
N VAL A 288 7.68 -8.31 22.43
CA VAL A 288 7.25 -8.87 23.72
C VAL A 288 8.45 -9.03 24.65
N ARG A 289 8.18 -9.17 25.94
CA ARG A 289 9.21 -9.49 26.94
C ARG A 289 9.09 -10.95 27.36
N HIS A 290 10.05 -11.77 26.95
CA HIS A 290 10.14 -13.14 27.43
C HIS A 290 10.67 -13.16 28.88
N PRO A 291 10.10 -13.98 29.79
CA PRO A 291 10.49 -13.95 31.22
C PRO A 291 11.96 -14.31 31.47
N GLU A 292 12.55 -15.14 30.64
CA GLU A 292 13.95 -15.60 30.79
C GLU A 292 14.91 -14.96 29.78
N LEU A 293 14.45 -14.74 28.53
CA LEU A 293 15.29 -14.26 27.42
C LEU A 293 15.24 -12.73 27.22
N GLY A 294 14.37 -12.02 27.96
CA GLY A 294 14.25 -10.56 27.86
C GLY A 294 13.43 -10.09 26.65
N PRO A 295 13.72 -8.88 26.13
CA PRO A 295 12.97 -8.30 25.00
C PRO A 295 13.29 -9.03 23.68
N GLY A 296 12.27 -9.20 22.86
CA GLY A 296 12.35 -9.82 21.55
C GLY A 296 11.00 -9.78 20.86
N PHE A 297 10.76 -10.72 19.94
CA PHE A 297 9.56 -10.72 19.11
C PHE A 297 8.78 -12.04 19.21
N ASP A 298 7.47 -11.92 19.32
CA ASP A 298 6.49 -12.96 19.04
C ASP A 298 6.19 -13.00 17.54
N ILE A 299 6.07 -14.19 16.93
CA ILE A 299 5.93 -14.34 15.48
C ILE A 299 4.49 -14.66 15.10
N TRP A 300 3.98 -13.93 14.10
CA TRP A 300 2.67 -14.14 13.48
C TRP A 300 2.83 -14.44 12.00
N ALA A 301 1.98 -15.31 11.43
CA ALA A 301 2.05 -15.67 10.02
C ALA A 301 0.67 -15.81 9.37
N GLY A 302 0.62 -15.66 8.04
CA GLY A 302 -0.55 -15.99 7.24
C GLY A 302 -1.58 -14.88 7.06
N GLY A 303 -1.29 -13.65 7.44
CA GLY A 303 -2.21 -12.53 7.25
C GLY A 303 -2.30 -12.03 5.81
N GLY A 304 -3.46 -11.48 5.47
CA GLY A 304 -3.66 -10.81 4.19
C GLY A 304 -5.10 -10.72 3.75
N LEU A 305 -5.50 -9.54 3.33
CA LEU A 305 -6.84 -9.22 2.84
C LEU A 305 -7.06 -9.62 1.36
N SER A 306 -7.85 -8.89 0.60
CA SER A 306 -8.28 -9.14 -0.77
C SER A 306 -9.55 -10.03 -0.83
N ALA A 307 -9.77 -10.78 -1.91
CA ALA A 307 -10.99 -11.55 -2.12
C ALA A 307 -11.24 -12.66 -1.07
N ASN A 308 -10.17 -13.20 -0.48
CA ASN A 308 -10.23 -14.18 0.61
C ASN A 308 -9.42 -13.63 1.79
N PRO A 309 -9.99 -12.80 2.66
CA PRO A 309 -9.28 -12.21 3.79
C PRO A 309 -8.96 -13.26 4.87
N HIS A 310 -7.74 -13.19 5.40
CA HIS A 310 -7.29 -13.95 6.58
C HIS A 310 -6.56 -12.99 7.50
N LEU A 311 -6.75 -13.12 8.79
CA LEU A 311 -5.90 -12.52 9.79
C LEU A 311 -4.73 -13.47 10.05
N ALA A 312 -3.56 -12.92 10.40
CA ALA A 312 -2.41 -13.72 10.76
C ALA A 312 -2.69 -14.51 12.05
N GLU A 313 -2.12 -15.68 12.13
CA GLU A 313 -2.16 -16.53 13.30
C GLU A 313 -0.81 -16.51 14.00
N ARG A 314 -0.84 -16.59 15.31
CA ARG A 314 0.35 -16.59 16.16
C ARG A 314 1.05 -17.95 16.08
N LEU A 315 2.38 -17.96 15.81
CA LEU A 315 3.18 -19.20 15.82
C LEU A 315 3.45 -19.74 17.24
N GLY A 316 3.30 -18.90 18.26
CA GLY A 316 3.73 -19.23 19.62
C GLY A 316 5.25 -19.32 19.79
N ALA A 317 6.01 -18.80 18.84
CA ALA A 317 7.47 -18.79 18.84
C ALA A 317 8.00 -17.39 19.18
N PHE A 318 9.00 -17.36 20.07
CA PHE A 318 9.75 -16.17 20.43
C PHE A 318 11.12 -16.18 19.77
N VAL A 319 11.59 -15.01 19.35
CA VAL A 319 12.94 -14.80 18.85
C VAL A 319 13.54 -13.51 19.45
N THR A 320 14.82 -13.55 19.74
CA THR A 320 15.59 -12.37 20.11
C THR A 320 15.79 -11.45 18.91
N ALA A 321 16.19 -10.21 19.14
CA ALA A 321 16.50 -9.29 18.05
C ALA A 321 17.63 -9.83 17.15
N ASP A 322 18.62 -10.50 17.73
CA ASP A 322 19.76 -11.06 17.01
C ASP A 322 19.39 -12.24 16.10
N GLU A 323 18.33 -13.00 16.44
CA GLU A 323 17.84 -14.14 15.66
C GLU A 323 16.79 -13.75 14.61
N ALA A 324 16.16 -12.60 14.77
CA ALA A 324 14.98 -12.22 13.99
C ALA A 324 15.25 -12.14 12.47
N ALA A 325 16.43 -11.70 12.06
CA ALA A 325 16.80 -11.61 10.65
C ALA A 325 16.98 -13.01 10.02
N GLU A 326 17.59 -13.95 10.72
CA GLU A 326 17.73 -15.35 10.27
C GLU A 326 16.37 -16.04 10.19
N VAL A 327 15.52 -15.87 11.19
CA VAL A 327 14.17 -16.44 11.20
C VAL A 327 13.30 -15.86 10.08
N TRP A 328 13.42 -14.56 9.79
CA TRP A 328 12.77 -13.95 8.63
C TRP A 328 13.23 -14.62 7.32
N HIS A 329 14.53 -14.80 7.15
CA HIS A 329 15.11 -15.45 5.97
C HIS A 329 14.64 -16.90 5.85
N ALA A 330 14.72 -17.68 6.90
CA ALA A 330 14.22 -19.05 6.92
C ALA A 330 12.72 -19.13 6.54
N MET A 331 11.88 -18.23 7.07
CA MET A 331 10.44 -18.21 6.77
C MET A 331 10.17 -17.87 5.29
N ILE A 332 10.93 -16.95 4.70
CA ILE A 332 10.77 -16.63 3.28
C ILE A 332 11.20 -17.79 2.38
N LEU A 333 12.22 -18.55 2.80
CA LEU A 333 12.62 -19.78 2.10
C LEU A 333 11.55 -20.87 2.21
N VAL A 334 10.93 -21.08 3.37
CA VAL A 334 9.74 -21.96 3.50
C VAL A 334 8.67 -21.54 2.50
N PHE A 335 8.36 -20.26 2.42
CA PHE A 335 7.35 -19.78 1.47
C PHE A 335 7.77 -19.91 0.01
N ARG A 336 9.05 -19.70 -0.32
CA ARG A 336 9.61 -19.90 -1.66
C ARG A 336 9.45 -21.36 -2.12
N ASP A 337 9.76 -22.30 -1.25
CA ASP A 337 9.87 -23.71 -1.59
C ASP A 337 8.53 -24.47 -1.46
N TYR A 338 7.71 -24.14 -0.46
CA TYR A 338 6.42 -24.80 -0.20
C TYR A 338 5.18 -23.99 -0.59
N GLY A 339 5.33 -22.70 -0.88
CA GLY A 339 4.22 -21.86 -1.29
C GLY A 339 3.58 -22.29 -2.60
N PHE A 340 2.27 -22.20 -2.66
CA PHE A 340 1.50 -22.64 -3.84
C PHE A 340 1.70 -21.71 -5.03
N ARG A 341 2.03 -22.26 -6.22
CA ARG A 341 2.34 -21.45 -7.41
C ARG A 341 1.37 -21.66 -8.57
N ARG A 342 0.68 -22.79 -8.66
CA ARG A 342 -0.21 -23.10 -9.79
C ARG A 342 -1.34 -22.11 -9.98
N LEU A 343 -2.06 -21.77 -8.90
CA LEU A 343 -3.19 -20.86 -8.93
C LEU A 343 -2.79 -19.52 -8.30
N ARG A 344 -2.57 -18.52 -9.15
CA ARG A 344 -2.10 -17.21 -8.70
C ARG A 344 -2.97 -16.52 -7.63
N ASN A 345 -4.28 -16.75 -7.63
CA ASN A 345 -5.20 -16.25 -6.60
C ASN A 345 -5.14 -17.05 -5.28
N LYS A 346 -4.42 -18.16 -5.24
CA LYS A 346 -4.17 -19.01 -4.08
C LYS A 346 -2.68 -19.10 -3.69
N ALA A 347 -1.85 -18.21 -4.22
CA ALA A 347 -0.39 -18.29 -4.09
C ALA A 347 0.19 -17.46 -2.92
N ARG A 348 -0.62 -16.88 -2.02
CA ARG A 348 -0.14 -16.14 -0.84
C ARG A 348 0.17 -17.07 0.32
N MET A 349 1.06 -16.63 1.22
CA MET A 349 1.45 -17.34 2.46
C MET A 349 0.24 -17.81 3.28
N LYS A 350 -0.80 -17.01 3.40
CA LYS A 350 -2.04 -17.36 4.12
C LYS A 350 -2.70 -18.67 3.66
N PHE A 351 -2.55 -19.05 2.40
CA PHE A 351 -3.08 -20.33 1.90
C PHE A 351 -2.20 -21.50 2.26
N LEU A 352 -0.90 -21.28 2.45
CA LEU A 352 -0.02 -22.30 3.01
C LEU A 352 -0.35 -22.52 4.49
N VAL A 353 -0.56 -21.42 5.26
CA VAL A 353 -1.00 -21.49 6.66
C VAL A 353 -2.38 -22.14 6.77
N GLU A 354 -3.36 -21.76 5.94
CA GLU A 354 -4.69 -22.41 5.89
C GLU A 354 -4.60 -23.92 5.67
N ALA A 355 -3.64 -24.37 4.85
CA ALA A 355 -3.48 -25.79 4.52
C ALA A 355 -2.69 -26.58 5.57
N TRP A 356 -1.73 -25.96 6.23
CA TRP A 356 -0.82 -26.64 7.15
C TRP A 356 -1.17 -26.43 8.63
N GLY A 357 -1.73 -25.30 8.99
CA GLY A 357 -1.77 -24.79 10.35
C GLY A 357 -0.42 -24.23 10.79
N VAL A 358 -0.43 -23.42 11.85
CA VAL A 358 0.78 -22.77 12.40
C VAL A 358 1.76 -23.76 13.04
N GLU A 359 1.26 -24.84 13.63
CA GLU A 359 2.08 -25.88 14.26
C GLU A 359 3.00 -26.58 13.25
N LYS A 360 2.43 -27.00 12.11
CA LYS A 360 3.22 -27.61 11.04
C LYS A 360 4.16 -26.61 10.40
N LEU A 361 3.73 -25.36 10.22
CA LEU A 361 4.59 -24.31 9.69
C LEU A 361 5.81 -24.09 10.58
N ARG A 362 5.60 -24.04 11.91
CA ARG A 362 6.69 -23.93 12.90
C ARG A 362 7.61 -25.15 12.88
N ASP A 363 7.06 -26.37 12.84
CA ASP A 363 7.87 -27.60 12.77
C ASP A 363 8.78 -27.65 11.54
N VAL A 364 8.26 -27.29 10.37
CA VAL A 364 9.05 -27.20 9.13
C VAL A 364 10.11 -26.13 9.22
N LEU A 365 9.77 -24.93 9.70
CA LEU A 365 10.71 -23.83 9.89
C LEU A 365 11.88 -24.23 10.78
N GLU A 366 11.59 -24.80 11.96
CA GLU A 366 12.59 -25.19 12.95
C GLU A 366 13.48 -26.34 12.46
N ARG A 367 12.88 -27.38 11.89
CA ARG A 367 13.60 -28.61 11.52
C ARG A 367 14.35 -28.51 10.21
N GLU A 368 13.75 -27.89 9.17
CA GLU A 368 14.29 -27.96 7.81
C GLU A 368 15.13 -26.73 7.45
N TYR A 369 14.88 -25.59 8.09
CA TYR A 369 15.55 -24.33 7.72
C TYR A 369 16.43 -23.76 8.83
N LEU A 370 16.01 -23.82 10.09
CA LEU A 370 16.81 -23.31 11.21
C LEU A 370 17.73 -24.39 11.81
N GLY A 371 17.32 -25.66 11.82
CA GLY A 371 18.06 -26.78 12.44
C GLY A 371 17.99 -26.78 13.98
N HIS A 372 17.23 -25.88 14.58
CA HIS A 372 16.99 -25.82 16.03
C HIS A 372 15.55 -25.37 16.33
N LYS A 373 15.12 -25.55 17.58
CA LYS A 373 13.81 -25.12 18.05
C LYS A 373 13.86 -23.68 18.54
N LEU A 374 12.82 -22.93 18.20
CA LEU A 374 12.59 -21.61 18.76
C LEU A 374 11.97 -21.72 20.16
N ALA A 375 12.27 -20.77 21.03
CA ALA A 375 11.63 -20.69 22.32
C ALA A 375 10.12 -20.46 22.18
N ASP A 376 9.33 -20.93 23.14
CA ASP A 376 7.93 -20.53 23.24
C ASP A 376 7.85 -19.13 23.87
N GLY A 377 6.95 -18.27 23.39
CA GLY A 377 6.88 -16.90 23.85
C GLY A 377 5.48 -16.45 24.29
N PRO A 378 5.40 -15.38 25.08
CA PRO A 378 4.13 -14.77 25.45
C PRO A 378 3.46 -14.12 24.25
N ALA A 379 2.14 -13.96 24.29
CA ALA A 379 1.41 -13.09 23.36
C ALA A 379 1.68 -11.61 23.71
N PRO A 380 1.61 -10.69 22.74
CA PRO A 380 1.60 -9.28 23.03
C PRO A 380 0.35 -8.90 23.83
N GLU A 381 0.47 -7.92 24.70
CA GLU A 381 -0.67 -7.33 25.40
C GLU A 381 -1.53 -6.50 24.42
N ALA A 382 -2.82 -6.36 24.72
CA ALA A 382 -3.68 -5.47 23.95
C ALA A 382 -3.24 -4.00 24.15
N PRO A 383 -3.22 -3.18 23.09
CA PRO A 383 -2.80 -1.79 23.19
C PRO A 383 -3.81 -0.98 23.99
N THR A 384 -3.30 -0.05 24.81
CA THR A 384 -4.11 0.87 25.60
C THR A 384 -4.28 2.24 24.93
N GLU A 385 -3.47 2.52 23.90
CA GLU A 385 -3.43 3.79 23.18
C GLU A 385 -3.50 3.58 21.66
N PRO A 386 -4.01 4.57 20.90
CA PRO A 386 -4.04 4.50 19.44
C PRO A 386 -2.63 4.46 18.84
N GLY A 387 -2.37 3.50 17.94
CA GLY A 387 -1.09 3.37 17.24
C GLY A 387 -0.91 4.30 16.02
N ASP A 388 -1.72 5.35 15.87
CA ASP A 388 -1.60 6.29 14.74
C ASP A 388 -0.62 7.45 15.01
N HIS A 389 -0.22 7.64 16.28
CA HIS A 389 0.75 8.63 16.76
C HIS A 389 0.44 10.08 16.37
N ILE A 390 -0.84 10.44 16.18
CA ILE A 390 -1.27 11.81 15.87
C ILE A 390 -1.20 12.68 17.14
N GLY A 391 -0.70 13.91 16.98
CA GLY A 391 -0.52 14.88 18.07
C GLY A 391 0.92 14.96 18.54
N VAL A 392 1.11 15.57 19.72
CA VAL A 392 2.43 15.81 20.35
C VAL A 392 2.71 14.77 21.40
N HIS A 393 3.88 14.13 21.31
CA HIS A 393 4.27 13.02 22.19
C HIS A 393 5.71 13.18 22.69
N ASP A 394 6.03 12.55 23.80
CA ASP A 394 7.38 12.51 24.38
C ASP A 394 8.24 11.42 23.73
N GLN A 395 9.54 11.71 23.57
CA GLN A 395 10.57 10.74 23.22
C GLN A 395 11.45 10.40 24.43
N LYS A 396 12.07 9.22 24.39
CA LYS A 396 12.97 8.75 25.46
C LYS A 396 14.18 9.65 25.72
N ASN A 397 14.56 10.48 24.75
CA ASN A 397 15.68 11.43 24.84
C ASN A 397 15.27 12.83 25.36
N GLY A 398 14.02 13.02 25.76
CA GLY A 398 13.48 14.30 26.25
C GLY A 398 13.04 15.28 25.16
N ARG A 399 13.22 14.92 23.89
CA ARG A 399 12.63 15.65 22.76
C ARG A 399 11.18 15.22 22.54
N LYS A 400 10.54 15.80 21.53
CA LYS A 400 9.16 15.49 21.14
C LYS A 400 9.12 14.86 19.75
N TYR A 401 8.08 14.07 19.48
CA TYR A 401 7.64 13.86 18.11
C TYR A 401 6.22 14.38 17.93
N VAL A 402 5.92 14.81 16.71
CA VAL A 402 4.62 15.37 16.37
C VAL A 402 4.06 14.64 15.16
N GLY A 403 2.87 14.08 15.32
CA GLY A 403 2.15 13.38 14.26
C GLY A 403 1.13 14.26 13.55
N PHE A 404 1.14 14.25 12.21
CA PHE A 404 0.30 15.07 11.36
C PHE A 404 -0.55 14.24 10.42
N ALA A 405 -1.78 14.69 10.19
CA ALA A 405 -2.76 14.04 9.33
C ALA A 405 -2.98 14.80 8.01
N PRO A 406 -2.32 14.39 6.90
CA PRO A 406 -2.76 14.78 5.56
C PRO A 406 -4.12 14.13 5.26
N THR A 407 -4.94 14.78 4.43
CA THR A 407 -6.22 14.21 4.01
C THR A 407 -5.95 12.98 3.12
N VAL A 408 -6.39 11.80 3.57
CA VAL A 408 -6.26 10.49 2.89
C VAL A 408 -4.86 10.19 2.34
N GLY A 409 -3.81 10.72 2.98
CA GLY A 409 -2.40 10.47 2.61
C GLY A 409 -1.96 11.08 1.28
N ARG A 410 -2.75 12.02 0.70
CA ARG A 410 -2.35 12.76 -0.51
C ARG A 410 -1.43 13.92 -0.13
N LEU A 411 -0.29 14.00 -0.81
CA LEU A 411 0.69 15.08 -0.71
C LEU A 411 1.14 15.54 -2.10
N SER A 412 2.05 16.51 -2.13
CA SER A 412 2.80 16.89 -3.33
C SER A 412 4.29 17.00 -3.01
N GLY A 413 5.13 17.03 -4.03
CA GLY A 413 6.55 17.30 -3.86
C GLY A 413 6.79 18.69 -3.26
N THR A 414 6.00 19.68 -3.69
CA THR A 414 6.03 21.04 -3.12
C THR A 414 5.73 21.03 -1.61
N ILE A 415 4.72 20.26 -1.17
CA ILE A 415 4.42 20.12 0.27
C ILE A 415 5.55 19.37 0.98
N LEU A 416 6.08 18.28 0.42
CA LEU A 416 7.19 17.53 1.03
C LEU A 416 8.45 18.40 1.22
N ALA A 417 8.77 19.30 0.28
CA ALA A 417 9.87 20.24 0.44
C ALA A 417 9.64 21.19 1.61
N LYS A 418 8.43 21.74 1.74
CA LYS A 418 8.07 22.62 2.86
C LYS A 418 8.03 21.88 4.21
N VAL A 419 7.61 20.62 4.23
CA VAL A 419 7.71 19.75 5.43
C VAL A 419 9.18 19.60 5.83
N ALA A 420 10.09 19.39 4.87
CA ALA A 420 11.52 19.33 5.16
C ALA A 420 12.03 20.65 5.78
N ASP A 421 11.61 21.79 5.24
CA ASP A 421 11.98 23.11 5.77
C ASP A 421 11.41 23.36 7.20
N ALA A 422 10.18 22.97 7.47
CA ALA A 422 9.55 23.08 8.78
C ALA A 422 10.23 22.16 9.82
N ALA A 423 10.53 20.91 9.45
CA ALA A 423 11.25 19.97 10.30
C ALA A 423 12.66 20.46 10.63
N GLU A 424 13.41 20.96 9.64
CA GLU A 424 14.74 21.52 9.85
C GLU A 424 14.72 22.73 10.80
N LYS A 425 13.77 23.65 10.65
CA LYS A 425 13.55 24.75 11.61
C LYS A 425 13.25 24.27 13.02
N ALA A 426 12.53 23.16 13.15
CA ALA A 426 12.21 22.56 14.44
C ALA A 426 13.39 21.78 15.06
N GLY A 427 14.54 21.74 14.39
CA GLY A 427 15.75 21.04 14.85
C GLY A 427 15.73 19.54 14.59
N SER A 428 14.80 19.07 13.74
CA SER A 428 14.66 17.67 13.37
C SER A 428 15.43 17.32 12.10
N ASP A 429 15.96 16.10 12.04
CA ASP A 429 16.45 15.45 10.81
C ASP A 429 15.81 14.06 10.62
N ASP A 430 14.61 13.84 11.18
CA ASP A 430 13.89 12.57 11.08
C ASP A 430 12.40 12.82 10.82
N VAL A 431 11.95 12.47 9.59
CA VAL A 431 10.54 12.42 9.22
C VAL A 431 10.18 10.99 8.91
N ARG A 432 9.02 10.51 9.38
CA ARG A 432 8.58 9.14 9.10
C ARG A 432 7.15 9.09 8.61
N PHE A 433 6.88 8.19 7.68
CA PHE A 433 5.51 7.87 7.27
C PHE A 433 4.94 6.77 8.15
N THR A 434 3.61 6.77 8.32
CA THR A 434 2.94 5.77 9.15
C THR A 434 2.10 4.80 8.31
N PRO A 435 1.78 3.60 8.84
CA PRO A 435 0.87 2.66 8.18
C PRO A 435 -0.57 3.18 8.05
N TYR A 436 -0.86 4.33 8.62
CA TYR A 436 -2.17 5.00 8.59
C TYR A 436 -2.23 6.16 7.61
N GLN A 437 -1.29 6.23 6.64
CA GLN A 437 -1.17 7.33 5.67
C GLN A 437 -0.96 8.71 6.34
N LYS A 438 -0.24 8.73 7.45
CA LYS A 438 0.14 9.93 8.21
C LYS A 438 1.64 10.15 8.12
N LEU A 439 2.13 11.24 8.68
CA LEU A 439 3.55 11.49 8.82
C LEU A 439 3.89 12.02 10.22
N LEU A 440 5.07 11.69 10.70
CA LEU A 440 5.63 12.17 11.96
C LEU A 440 6.87 13.00 11.68
N VAL A 441 7.08 14.05 12.46
CA VAL A 441 8.37 14.75 12.59
C VAL A 441 8.91 14.41 13.97
N LEU A 442 10.08 13.79 14.01
CA LEU A 442 10.70 13.29 15.23
C LEU A 442 11.84 14.23 15.70
N ASP A 443 12.36 14.00 16.87
CA ASP A 443 13.48 14.75 17.45
C ASP A 443 13.28 16.28 17.48
N VAL A 444 12.04 16.72 17.69
CA VAL A 444 11.67 18.13 17.77
C VAL A 444 12.09 18.71 19.11
N GLU A 445 12.75 19.87 19.11
CA GLU A 445 13.06 20.61 20.33
C GLU A 445 11.75 21.06 21.02
N PRO A 446 11.59 20.86 22.34
CA PRO A 446 10.33 21.13 23.02
C PRO A 446 9.81 22.56 22.85
N ASP A 447 10.69 23.54 22.78
CA ASP A 447 10.37 24.96 22.60
C ASP A 447 10.00 25.35 21.16
N ARG A 448 10.13 24.42 20.20
CA ARG A 448 9.81 24.62 18.77
C ARG A 448 8.55 23.89 18.31
N VAL A 449 7.92 23.12 19.21
CA VAL A 449 6.73 22.32 18.87
C VAL A 449 5.60 23.18 18.36
N ASP A 450 5.25 24.28 19.05
CA ASP A 450 4.14 25.15 18.67
C ASP A 450 4.37 25.80 17.29
N GLN A 451 5.60 26.20 17.01
CA GLN A 451 5.95 26.76 15.69
C GLN A 451 5.87 25.72 14.59
N LEU A 452 6.36 24.49 14.86
CA LEU A 452 6.23 23.39 13.89
C LEU A 452 4.75 23.08 13.60
N VAL A 453 3.91 23.02 14.63
CA VAL A 453 2.47 22.79 14.45
C VAL A 453 1.86 23.88 13.60
N ALA A 454 2.17 25.15 13.85
CA ALA A 454 1.67 26.27 13.05
C ALA A 454 2.16 26.22 11.59
N ASP A 455 3.46 26.00 11.36
CA ASP A 455 4.04 25.88 10.01
C ASP A 455 3.38 24.72 9.23
N MET A 456 3.07 23.60 9.88
CA MET A 456 2.44 22.45 9.25
C MET A 456 0.94 22.65 8.98
N GLU A 457 0.21 23.35 9.86
CA GLU A 457 -1.19 23.72 9.63
C GLU A 457 -1.35 24.60 8.38
N GLU A 458 -0.42 25.52 8.12
CA GLU A 458 -0.39 26.32 6.87
C GLU A 458 -0.24 25.45 5.62
N LEU A 459 0.33 24.26 5.73
CA LEU A 459 0.45 23.28 4.66
C LEU A 459 -0.77 22.36 4.55
N GLY A 460 -1.77 22.53 5.39
CA GLY A 460 -2.94 21.66 5.48
C GLY A 460 -2.65 20.32 6.18
N LEU A 461 -1.58 20.25 6.98
CA LEU A 461 -1.18 19.08 7.75
C LEU A 461 -1.44 19.34 9.23
N THR A 462 -2.48 18.74 9.80
CA THR A 462 -2.91 19.03 11.17
C THR A 462 -2.42 18.01 12.18
N ALA A 463 -1.94 18.50 13.33
CA ALA A 463 -1.65 17.68 14.51
C ALA A 463 -2.92 17.42 15.36
N HIS A 464 -4.02 18.16 15.09
CA HIS A 464 -5.29 18.07 15.80
C HIS A 464 -6.47 17.82 14.87
N PRO A 465 -6.41 16.73 14.04
CA PRO A 465 -7.47 16.46 13.08
C PRO A 465 -8.78 16.10 13.78
N LYS A 466 -9.89 16.49 13.16
CA LYS A 466 -11.21 15.99 13.55
C LYS A 466 -11.32 14.47 13.31
N PRO A 467 -12.26 13.78 13.97
CA PRO A 467 -12.31 12.31 14.02
C PRO A 467 -12.26 11.62 12.66
N PHE A 468 -13.03 12.08 11.67
CA PHE A 468 -13.06 11.43 10.35
C PHE A 468 -11.78 11.69 9.55
N ARG A 469 -11.20 12.88 9.62
CA ARG A 469 -9.91 13.16 9.01
C ARG A 469 -8.79 12.30 9.61
N ARG A 470 -8.81 12.10 10.93
CA ARG A 470 -7.84 11.24 11.63
C ARG A 470 -7.94 9.80 11.17
N ASN A 471 -9.16 9.26 11.04
CA ASN A 471 -9.41 7.83 10.93
C ASN A 471 -9.80 7.35 9.52
N THR A 472 -9.64 8.20 8.47
CA THR A 472 -9.95 7.82 7.09
C THR A 472 -8.69 7.49 6.29
N MET A 473 -8.74 6.37 5.56
CA MET A 473 -7.74 5.99 4.57
C MET A 473 -8.38 5.69 3.21
N ALA A 474 -7.68 6.02 2.12
CA ALA A 474 -8.11 5.70 0.78
C ALA A 474 -6.97 5.11 -0.07
N CYS A 475 -7.28 4.13 -0.90
CA CYS A 475 -6.31 3.63 -1.88
C CYS A 475 -6.18 4.63 -3.06
N THR A 476 -5.27 4.34 -3.98
CA THR A 476 -5.02 5.19 -5.16
C THR A 476 -6.26 5.38 -6.06
N GLY A 477 -7.18 4.38 -6.13
CA GLY A 477 -8.40 4.48 -6.94
C GLY A 477 -8.18 4.42 -8.44
N ILE A 478 -9.25 4.74 -9.18
CA ILE A 478 -9.28 4.64 -10.66
C ILE A 478 -8.42 5.72 -11.32
N GLU A 479 -8.08 6.77 -10.62
CA GLU A 479 -7.24 7.87 -11.12
C GLU A 479 -5.92 7.34 -11.71
N PHE A 480 -5.28 6.36 -11.05
CA PHE A 480 -4.01 5.79 -11.50
C PHE A 480 -4.03 4.25 -11.58
N CYS A 481 -4.88 3.57 -10.82
CA CYS A 481 -4.82 2.11 -10.71
C CYS A 481 -5.67 1.42 -11.77
N LYS A 482 -5.03 0.59 -12.62
CA LYS A 482 -5.72 -0.21 -13.66
C LYS A 482 -6.73 -1.22 -13.11
N GLN A 483 -6.61 -1.61 -11.84
CA GLN A 483 -7.48 -2.61 -11.22
C GLN A 483 -8.71 -2.00 -10.53
N ALA A 484 -8.76 -0.69 -10.38
CA ALA A 484 -9.87 -0.01 -9.72
C ALA A 484 -11.10 0.11 -10.65
N PHE A 485 -12.28 0.11 -10.03
CA PHE A 485 -13.57 0.34 -10.68
C PHE A 485 -14.10 1.73 -10.38
N THR A 486 -13.66 2.33 -9.27
CA THR A 486 -14.19 3.60 -8.75
C THR A 486 -13.07 4.55 -8.35
N GLU A 487 -13.40 5.81 -8.31
CA GLU A 487 -12.64 6.85 -7.61
C GLU A 487 -12.51 6.52 -6.12
N THR A 488 -11.53 7.11 -5.43
CA THR A 488 -11.36 6.90 -3.98
C THR A 488 -10.86 8.14 -3.25
N LYS A 489 -9.68 8.67 -3.56
CA LYS A 489 -9.09 9.77 -2.79
C LYS A 489 -9.93 11.04 -2.86
N ALA A 490 -10.36 11.44 -4.05
CA ALA A 490 -11.15 12.65 -4.19
C ALA A 490 -12.53 12.59 -3.50
N PRO A 491 -13.36 11.53 -3.68
CA PRO A 491 -14.61 11.42 -2.93
C PRO A 491 -14.40 11.22 -1.42
N ALA A 492 -13.33 10.52 -1.00
CA ALA A 492 -13.03 10.39 0.42
C ALA A 492 -12.63 11.72 1.07
N ALA A 493 -11.84 12.54 0.38
CA ALA A 493 -11.46 13.86 0.89
C ALA A 493 -12.69 14.77 1.05
N ARG A 494 -13.55 14.85 0.02
CA ARG A 494 -14.81 15.62 0.11
C ARG A 494 -15.69 15.13 1.26
N MET A 495 -15.89 13.82 1.36
CA MET A 495 -16.69 13.22 2.43
C MET A 495 -16.14 13.56 3.82
N VAL A 496 -14.82 13.51 4.02
CA VAL A 496 -14.17 13.86 5.29
C VAL A 496 -14.44 15.33 5.65
N ASP A 497 -14.25 16.25 4.73
CA ASP A 497 -14.48 17.68 4.95
C ASP A 497 -15.96 17.98 5.27
N ASP A 498 -16.88 17.33 4.56
CA ASP A 498 -18.31 17.42 4.81
C ASP A 498 -18.70 16.85 6.18
N LEU A 499 -18.23 15.64 6.53
CA LEU A 499 -18.52 15.00 7.82
C LEU A 499 -17.96 15.80 9.01
N ASP A 500 -16.76 16.33 8.88
CA ASP A 500 -16.15 17.19 9.90
C ASP A 500 -16.96 18.47 10.15
N THR A 501 -17.73 18.92 9.15
CA THR A 501 -18.64 20.05 9.28
C THR A 501 -20.00 19.63 9.82
N ARG A 502 -20.61 18.58 9.26
CA ARG A 502 -21.98 18.15 9.61
C ARG A 502 -22.09 17.48 10.97
N LEU A 503 -21.00 16.88 11.46
CA LEU A 503 -20.92 16.23 12.77
C LEU A 503 -20.11 17.06 13.79
N ALA A 504 -19.96 18.36 13.57
CA ALA A 504 -19.25 19.25 14.49
C ALA A 504 -19.91 19.35 15.89
N ASP A 505 -21.20 19.04 15.98
CA ASP A 505 -22.00 18.99 17.19
C ASP A 505 -21.93 17.63 17.92
N VAL A 506 -21.24 16.65 17.34
CA VAL A 506 -21.22 15.26 17.80
C VAL A 506 -19.91 14.93 18.51
N THR A 507 -20.01 14.35 19.70
CA THR A 507 -18.88 13.72 20.40
C THR A 507 -18.94 12.22 20.19
N LEU A 508 -17.94 11.66 19.51
CA LEU A 508 -17.83 10.22 19.33
C LEU A 508 -17.28 9.54 20.60
N PRO A 509 -17.84 8.39 21.00
CA PRO A 509 -17.35 7.66 22.20
C PRO A 509 -15.99 6.98 21.98
N GLY A 510 -15.54 6.89 20.72
CA GLY A 510 -14.28 6.32 20.31
C GLY A 510 -14.04 6.55 18.82
N PRO A 511 -12.90 6.12 18.28
CA PRO A 511 -12.60 6.26 16.86
C PRO A 511 -13.56 5.42 16.01
N ILE A 512 -14.00 5.98 14.87
CA ILE A 512 -14.67 5.26 13.80
C ILE A 512 -13.74 5.29 12.58
N THR A 513 -13.15 4.14 12.26
CA THR A 513 -12.25 4.01 11.10
C THR A 513 -13.06 3.88 9.81
N LEU A 514 -12.70 4.68 8.79
CA LEU A 514 -13.35 4.68 7.50
C LEU A 514 -12.32 4.43 6.40
N ASN A 515 -12.47 3.31 5.68
CA ASN A 515 -11.52 2.92 4.66
C ASN A 515 -12.18 2.75 3.29
N MET A 516 -11.60 3.37 2.25
CA MET A 516 -12.17 3.37 0.90
C MET A 516 -11.22 2.71 -0.11
N ASN A 517 -11.75 1.73 -0.86
CA ASN A 517 -11.04 1.04 -1.92
C ASN A 517 -11.78 1.08 -3.25
N GLY A 518 -11.05 1.26 -4.34
CA GLY A 518 -11.60 1.23 -5.70
C GLY A 518 -11.87 -0.17 -6.25
N CYS A 519 -11.51 -1.25 -5.53
CA CYS A 519 -11.68 -2.64 -5.98
C CYS A 519 -11.57 -3.64 -4.80
N PRO A 520 -11.78 -4.96 -5.04
CA PRO A 520 -11.69 -5.97 -3.97
C PRO A 520 -10.28 -6.24 -3.41
N HIS A 521 -9.21 -5.62 -3.91
CA HIS A 521 -7.84 -5.91 -3.47
C HIS A 521 -7.52 -5.40 -2.06
N SER A 522 -8.36 -4.53 -1.50
CA SER A 522 -8.26 -4.06 -0.11
C SER A 522 -6.91 -3.42 0.25
N CYS A 523 -6.43 -2.52 -0.62
CA CYS A 523 -5.18 -1.81 -0.38
C CYS A 523 -5.28 -0.81 0.80
N ALA A 524 -6.47 -0.28 1.09
CA ALA A 524 -6.75 0.52 2.28
C ALA A 524 -7.55 -0.27 3.35
N ARG A 525 -7.42 -1.59 3.43
CA ARG A 525 -7.86 -2.44 4.55
C ARG A 525 -9.36 -2.42 4.87
N ILE A 526 -10.22 -2.32 3.86
CA ILE A 526 -11.68 -2.15 4.04
C ILE A 526 -12.36 -3.23 4.87
N GLN A 527 -11.85 -4.46 4.91
CA GLN A 527 -12.47 -5.55 5.66
C GLN A 527 -12.24 -5.46 7.18
N VAL A 528 -11.29 -4.63 7.62
CA VAL A 528 -10.94 -4.47 9.03
C VAL A 528 -11.12 -3.02 9.51
N ALA A 529 -11.95 -2.27 8.82
CA ALA A 529 -12.39 -0.94 9.25
C ALA A 529 -13.81 -1.00 9.82
N ASP A 530 -14.14 -0.08 10.71
CA ASP A 530 -15.52 0.10 11.19
C ASP A 530 -16.48 0.33 10.02
N ILE A 531 -16.07 1.18 9.07
CA ILE A 531 -16.78 1.45 7.82
C ILE A 531 -15.84 1.19 6.65
N GLY A 532 -16.04 0.08 5.95
CA GLY A 532 -15.26 -0.29 4.77
C GLY A 532 -16.07 -0.12 3.48
N LEU A 533 -15.57 0.68 2.55
CA LEU A 533 -16.21 1.01 1.27
C LEU A 533 -15.46 0.35 0.11
N LYS A 534 -16.08 -0.65 -0.53
CA LYS A 534 -15.49 -1.41 -1.64
C LYS A 534 -16.07 -0.97 -2.98
N GLY A 535 -15.27 -0.35 -3.82
CA GLY A 535 -15.64 0.07 -5.15
C GLY A 535 -16.05 -1.08 -6.07
N GLN A 536 -17.13 -0.87 -6.80
CA GLN A 536 -17.69 -1.76 -7.81
C GLN A 536 -18.52 -0.98 -8.83
N LEU A 537 -18.93 -1.64 -9.90
CA LEU A 537 -19.89 -1.10 -10.85
C LEU A 537 -21.25 -1.76 -10.66
N THR A 538 -22.30 -0.96 -10.79
CA THR A 538 -23.69 -1.42 -10.82
C THR A 538 -24.41 -0.87 -12.04
N ARG A 539 -25.55 -1.46 -12.37
CA ARG A 539 -26.44 -0.92 -13.39
C ARG A 539 -27.57 -0.17 -12.74
N THR A 540 -27.89 0.99 -13.29
CA THR A 540 -29.11 1.72 -12.94
C THR A 540 -30.36 1.00 -13.50
N PRO A 541 -31.58 1.36 -13.05
CA PRO A 541 -32.80 0.83 -13.65
C PRO A 541 -32.91 1.09 -15.16
N GLU A 542 -32.32 2.17 -15.67
CA GLU A 542 -32.26 2.56 -17.07
C GLU A 542 -31.22 1.76 -17.86
N GLY A 543 -30.39 0.95 -17.18
CA GLY A 543 -29.37 0.07 -17.77
C GLY A 543 -27.99 0.72 -17.90
N GLU A 544 -27.82 1.94 -17.44
CA GLU A 544 -26.52 2.63 -17.43
C GLU A 544 -25.60 2.04 -16.36
N THR A 545 -24.29 2.12 -16.57
CA THR A 545 -23.30 1.67 -15.61
C THR A 545 -22.86 2.85 -14.73
N GLN A 546 -22.94 2.68 -13.41
CA GLN A 546 -22.50 3.68 -12.45
C GLN A 546 -21.54 3.11 -11.42
N GLN A 547 -20.68 3.98 -10.88
CA GLN A 547 -19.80 3.68 -9.76
C GLN A 547 -20.61 3.60 -8.47
N THR A 548 -20.35 2.57 -7.66
CA THR A 548 -20.95 2.42 -6.33
C THR A 548 -19.95 1.78 -5.38
N TYR A 549 -20.24 1.88 -4.08
CA TYR A 549 -19.45 1.20 -3.06
C TYR A 549 -20.32 0.19 -2.31
N GLN A 550 -19.84 -1.05 -2.23
CA GLN A 550 -20.40 -2.04 -1.32
C GLN A 550 -19.86 -1.76 0.09
N VAL A 551 -20.76 -1.80 1.06
CA VAL A 551 -20.46 -1.48 2.45
C VAL A 551 -20.12 -2.73 3.24
N HIS A 552 -19.05 -2.65 4.04
CA HIS A 552 -18.61 -3.60 5.05
C HIS A 552 -18.57 -2.86 6.39
N LEU A 553 -19.19 -3.40 7.45
CA LEU A 553 -19.29 -2.72 8.75
C LEU A 553 -18.77 -3.59 9.89
N GLY A 554 -18.19 -2.94 10.88
CA GLY A 554 -17.77 -3.58 12.12
C GLY A 554 -16.51 -4.43 11.99
N GLY A 555 -15.62 -4.13 11.04
CA GLY A 555 -14.27 -4.71 11.01
C GLY A 555 -13.38 -4.08 12.11
N GLY A 556 -12.28 -4.75 12.44
CA GLY A 556 -11.31 -4.23 13.40
C GLY A 556 -10.11 -5.16 13.56
N LEU A 557 -9.05 -4.60 14.11
CA LEU A 557 -7.83 -5.28 14.50
C LEU A 557 -7.55 -5.01 15.97
N VAL A 558 -6.78 -5.85 16.63
CA VAL A 558 -6.30 -5.57 18.00
C VAL A 558 -5.52 -4.25 18.02
N SER A 559 -4.70 -4.01 17.01
CA SER A 559 -3.99 -2.73 16.79
C SER A 559 -4.90 -1.51 16.56
N SER A 560 -6.21 -1.69 16.43
CA SER A 560 -7.20 -0.63 16.32
C SER A 560 -8.08 -0.50 17.58
N ASN A 561 -7.57 -0.88 18.74
CA ASN A 561 -8.28 -0.86 20.02
C ASN A 561 -9.54 -1.74 20.05
N ARG A 562 -9.45 -2.93 19.45
CA ARG A 562 -10.52 -3.91 19.47
C ARG A 562 -10.04 -5.21 20.11
N ASP A 563 -10.66 -5.62 21.22
CA ASP A 563 -10.30 -6.83 21.97
C ASP A 563 -10.51 -8.12 21.14
N ASP A 564 -11.48 -8.12 20.22
CA ASP A 564 -11.79 -9.24 19.34
C ASP A 564 -11.62 -8.80 17.88
N PRO A 565 -10.44 -9.02 17.27
CA PRO A 565 -10.19 -8.64 15.89
C PRO A 565 -11.05 -9.45 14.93
N GLY A 566 -11.57 -8.81 13.89
CA GLY A 566 -12.42 -9.52 12.96
C GLY A 566 -12.69 -8.77 11.66
N LEU A 567 -13.29 -9.52 10.74
CA LEU A 567 -13.68 -8.99 9.44
C LEU A 567 -15.08 -8.37 9.52
N GLY A 568 -15.23 -7.19 8.96
CA GLY A 568 -16.52 -6.50 8.87
C GLY A 568 -17.55 -7.32 8.09
N ARG A 569 -18.81 -7.26 8.55
CA ARG A 569 -19.94 -7.88 7.84
C ARG A 569 -20.32 -7.07 6.60
N THR A 570 -20.64 -7.74 5.52
CA THR A 570 -21.18 -7.10 4.32
C THR A 570 -22.66 -6.81 4.49
N VAL A 571 -23.08 -5.55 4.32
CA VAL A 571 -24.51 -5.21 4.24
C VAL A 571 -25.01 -5.58 2.84
N ARG A 572 -25.82 -6.64 2.78
CA ARG A 572 -26.26 -7.22 1.50
C ARG A 572 -27.19 -6.27 0.74
N GLY A 573 -26.94 -6.13 -0.57
CA GLY A 573 -27.77 -5.27 -1.44
C GLY A 573 -27.58 -3.78 -1.25
N LEU A 574 -26.93 -3.31 -0.18
CA LEU A 574 -26.59 -1.91 0.00
C LEU A 574 -25.42 -1.52 -0.89
N LYS A 575 -25.65 -0.47 -1.67
CA LYS A 575 -24.67 0.09 -2.60
C LYS A 575 -24.84 1.61 -2.56
N VAL A 576 -23.79 2.28 -2.16
CA VAL A 576 -23.80 3.74 -1.99
C VAL A 576 -23.09 4.36 -3.19
N THR A 577 -23.70 5.37 -3.81
CA THR A 577 -23.07 6.13 -4.88
C THR A 577 -22.01 7.10 -4.32
N PRO A 578 -21.09 7.63 -5.13
CA PRO A 578 -20.14 8.64 -4.66
C PRO A 578 -20.82 9.87 -4.05
N ASP A 579 -21.98 10.26 -4.58
CA ASP A 579 -22.71 11.46 -4.15
C ASP A 579 -23.48 11.24 -2.83
N ASP A 580 -23.90 10.00 -2.56
CA ASP A 580 -24.63 9.63 -1.34
C ASP A 580 -23.71 9.25 -0.16
N LEU A 581 -22.39 9.22 -0.35
CA LEU A 581 -21.44 8.73 0.66
C LEU A 581 -21.54 9.50 1.98
N THR A 582 -21.51 10.84 1.92
CA THR A 582 -21.55 11.69 3.10
C THR A 582 -22.85 11.49 3.88
N ASP A 583 -23.98 11.53 3.17
CA ASP A 583 -25.31 11.35 3.77
C ASP A 583 -25.46 9.96 4.42
N TYR A 584 -24.91 8.93 3.78
CA TYR A 584 -24.92 7.57 4.32
C TYR A 584 -24.10 7.48 5.60
N VAL A 585 -22.85 7.96 5.60
CA VAL A 585 -21.95 7.85 6.76
C VAL A 585 -22.45 8.71 7.94
N GLU A 586 -22.96 9.91 7.67
CA GLU A 586 -23.58 10.76 8.69
C GLU A 586 -24.77 10.06 9.34
N ARG A 587 -25.72 9.58 8.53
CA ARG A 587 -26.92 8.86 9.03
C ARG A 587 -26.53 7.63 9.86
N LEU A 588 -25.57 6.85 9.38
CA LEU A 588 -25.09 5.66 10.08
C LEU A 588 -24.44 6.00 11.42
N THR A 589 -23.64 7.07 11.46
CA THR A 589 -22.98 7.57 12.68
C THR A 589 -24.02 8.05 13.70
N ARG A 590 -25.02 8.82 13.29
CA ARG A 590 -26.07 9.30 14.19
C ARG A 590 -26.91 8.13 14.73
N ARG A 591 -27.26 7.14 13.90
CA ARG A 591 -27.95 5.91 14.36
C ARG A 591 -27.14 5.10 15.36
N PHE A 592 -25.84 4.97 15.14
CA PHE A 592 -24.95 4.34 16.12
C PHE A 592 -25.06 5.05 17.48
N LEU A 593 -24.96 6.37 17.50
CA LEU A 593 -25.04 7.15 18.75
C LEU A 593 -26.40 7.04 19.45
N GLU A 594 -27.48 6.92 18.68
CA GLU A 594 -28.84 6.75 19.22
C GLU A 594 -29.11 5.33 19.75
N GLN A 595 -28.47 4.30 19.19
CA GLN A 595 -28.82 2.89 19.43
C GLN A 595 -27.74 2.11 20.20
N ARG A 596 -26.56 2.71 20.41
CA ARG A 596 -25.49 2.04 21.15
C ARG A 596 -25.84 1.86 22.61
N ALA A 597 -25.36 0.77 23.21
CA ALA A 597 -25.34 0.60 24.66
C ALA A 597 -24.22 1.45 25.30
N ASP A 598 -24.26 1.62 26.61
CA ASP A 598 -23.16 2.23 27.34
C ASP A 598 -21.86 1.45 27.07
N ASP A 599 -20.75 2.16 26.86
CA ASP A 599 -19.42 1.59 26.55
C ASP A 599 -19.31 0.76 25.26
N GLU A 600 -20.37 0.71 24.44
CA GLU A 600 -20.34 -0.04 23.18
C GLU A 600 -19.67 0.75 22.06
N GLY A 601 -18.65 0.13 21.44
CA GLY A 601 -17.97 0.66 20.25
C GLY A 601 -18.75 0.43 18.97
N PHE A 602 -18.37 1.17 17.89
CA PHE A 602 -19.07 1.08 16.60
C PHE A 602 -19.09 -0.35 16.04
N ALA A 603 -17.98 -1.07 16.09
CA ALA A 603 -17.88 -2.42 15.56
C ALA A 603 -18.85 -3.40 16.26
N GLN A 604 -18.95 -3.34 17.59
CA GLN A 604 -19.85 -4.17 18.38
C GLN A 604 -21.30 -3.88 18.02
N TRP A 605 -21.69 -2.60 18.00
CA TRP A 605 -23.02 -2.18 17.57
C TRP A 605 -23.34 -2.67 16.15
N ALA A 606 -22.41 -2.47 15.20
CA ALA A 606 -22.62 -2.87 13.81
C ALA A 606 -22.83 -4.37 13.65
N HIS A 607 -22.27 -5.22 14.50
CA HIS A 607 -22.48 -6.67 14.48
C HIS A 607 -23.83 -7.11 15.03
N ARG A 608 -24.38 -6.42 16.04
CA ARG A 608 -25.67 -6.76 16.64
C ARG A 608 -26.88 -6.05 16.01
N ALA A 609 -26.64 -4.90 15.38
CA ALA A 609 -27.71 -4.07 14.83
C ALA A 609 -28.51 -4.81 13.74
N GLU A 610 -29.80 -4.55 13.70
CA GLU A 610 -30.67 -5.02 12.63
C GLU A 610 -30.24 -4.41 11.29
N GLU A 611 -30.42 -5.16 10.19
CA GLU A 611 -29.93 -4.74 8.88
C GLU A 611 -30.51 -3.40 8.42
N ASP A 612 -31.78 -3.11 8.78
CA ASP A 612 -32.42 -1.83 8.44
C ASP A 612 -31.80 -0.63 9.16
N SER A 613 -31.21 -0.83 10.33
CA SER A 613 -30.45 0.22 11.03
C SER A 613 -29.12 0.54 10.36
N LEU A 614 -28.63 -0.35 9.53
CA LEU A 614 -27.34 -0.22 8.82
C LEU A 614 -27.48 0.37 7.40
N ARG A 615 -28.72 0.68 6.97
CA ARG A 615 -29.04 1.19 5.61
C ARG A 615 -29.19 2.70 5.52
#